data_a8d6a5c6ecc5f6186553e14f4713cb4c
#
_entry.id   a8d6a5c6ecc5f6186553e14f4713cb4c
#
_cell.length_a   1.000
_cell.length_b   1.000
_cell.length_c   1.000
_cell.angle_alpha   90.00
_cell.angle_beta   90.00
_cell.angle_gamma   90.00
#
_symmetry.space_group_name_H-M   'P 1'
#
loop_
_entity.id
_entity.type
_entity.pdbx_description
1 polymer ?
#
loop_
_entity_poly.entity_id
_entity_poly.type
_entity_poly.pdbx_seq_one_letter_code
_entity_poly.pdbx_strand_id
1 'polypeptide(L)'
;MKSKICGISDSETLKYLIEHPNAPQYIGFIVNYPKSKRFVEHNQLKELLKINKNNSKYVAVLVRPDQNILEEIKDLPFDYYQIYDCSPAEVKSIIEKYNRKIIVAITVKDQGDVIKYMEYNNLADIILFDSKGYEKSISFDHQLIKNLKINKELMLAGNIQIEDNIENYKEIADIVDISGGLETSGLKDISKINIFLNKIKQINDEA
;
A
#
# COMPACT_ATOMS: atom_id res chain seq x y z
N MET A 1 -4.51 -13.19 7.42
CA MET A 1 -3.63 -12.11 6.89
C MET A 1 -4.26 -11.53 5.63
N LYS A 2 -4.30 -10.21 5.49
CA LYS A 2 -4.78 -9.49 4.29
C LYS A 2 -3.62 -9.20 3.34
N SER A 3 -3.94 -8.84 2.09
CA SER A 3 -2.93 -8.46 1.10
C SER A 3 -3.22 -7.12 0.44
N LYS A 4 -2.16 -6.41 0.08
CA LYS A 4 -2.19 -5.25 -0.80
C LYS A 4 -1.20 -5.47 -1.95
N ILE A 5 -1.61 -5.12 -3.17
CA ILE A 5 -0.73 -5.07 -4.33
C ILE A 5 -0.66 -3.63 -4.80
N CYS A 6 0.56 -3.07 -4.79
CA CYS A 6 0.80 -1.66 -5.02
C CYS A 6 1.46 -1.40 -6.39
N GLY A 7 1.19 -0.20 -6.94
CA GLY A 7 1.79 0.25 -8.18
C GLY A 7 1.17 -0.38 -9.41
N ILE A 8 -0.15 -0.48 -9.43
CA ILE A 8 -0.90 -0.91 -10.62
C ILE A 8 -1.03 0.27 -11.56
N SER A 9 -0.67 0.05 -12.84
CA SER A 9 -0.63 1.08 -13.86
C SER A 9 -1.29 0.69 -15.19
N ASP A 10 -1.83 -0.53 -15.30
CA ASP A 10 -2.48 -1.00 -16.51
C ASP A 10 -3.80 -1.74 -16.23
N SER A 11 -4.68 -1.77 -17.22
CA SER A 11 -6.03 -2.31 -17.08
C SER A 11 -6.07 -3.85 -17.10
N GLU A 12 -5.11 -4.50 -17.72
CA GLU A 12 -5.06 -5.97 -17.80
C GLU A 12 -4.73 -6.54 -16.43
N THR A 13 -3.66 -6.03 -15.80
CA THR A 13 -3.28 -6.39 -14.43
C THR A 13 -4.41 -6.08 -13.45
N LEU A 14 -5.03 -4.89 -13.56
CA LEU A 14 -6.11 -4.49 -12.67
C LEU A 14 -7.31 -5.44 -12.74
N LYS A 15 -7.76 -5.78 -13.95
CA LYS A 15 -8.86 -6.74 -14.15
C LYS A 15 -8.50 -8.11 -13.58
N TYR A 16 -7.30 -8.59 -13.85
CA TYR A 16 -6.83 -9.86 -13.30
C TYR A 16 -6.91 -9.90 -11.78
N LEU A 17 -6.44 -8.83 -11.10
CA LEU A 17 -6.48 -8.74 -9.63
C LEU A 17 -7.91 -8.79 -9.10
N ILE A 18 -8.82 -8.05 -9.73
CA ILE A 18 -10.22 -7.92 -9.28
C ILE A 18 -11.01 -9.21 -9.50
N GLU A 19 -10.72 -9.91 -10.60
CA GLU A 19 -11.40 -11.16 -10.98
C GLU A 19 -10.77 -12.41 -10.35
N HIS A 20 -9.60 -12.26 -9.71
CA HIS A 20 -8.93 -13.39 -9.06
C HIS A 20 -9.77 -13.93 -7.89
N PRO A 21 -9.94 -15.27 -7.74
CA PRO A 21 -10.71 -15.86 -6.64
C PRO A 21 -10.26 -15.41 -5.25
N ASN A 22 -8.96 -15.12 -5.12
CA ASN A 22 -8.33 -14.63 -3.90
C ASN A 22 -7.89 -13.17 -4.08
N ALA A 23 -8.76 -12.31 -4.65
CA ALA A 23 -8.46 -10.91 -4.92
C ALA A 23 -7.86 -10.20 -3.70
N PRO A 24 -6.85 -9.32 -3.89
CA PRO A 24 -6.26 -8.58 -2.78
C PRO A 24 -7.28 -7.64 -2.16
N GLN A 25 -7.20 -7.41 -0.85
CA GLN A 25 -8.08 -6.47 -0.17
C GLN A 25 -7.80 -5.02 -0.55
N TYR A 26 -6.57 -4.72 -0.94
CA TYR A 26 -6.16 -3.37 -1.31
C TYR A 26 -5.38 -3.37 -2.63
N ILE A 27 -5.67 -2.38 -3.48
CA ILE A 27 -4.98 -2.15 -4.77
C ILE A 27 -4.49 -0.71 -4.78
N GLY A 28 -3.17 -0.52 -4.89
CA GLY A 28 -2.52 0.79 -4.81
C GLY A 28 -2.14 1.37 -6.18
N PHE A 29 -2.41 2.66 -6.36
CA PHE A 29 -2.03 3.44 -7.55
C PHE A 29 -1.12 4.59 -7.11
N ILE A 30 0.04 4.76 -7.75
CA ILE A 30 0.96 5.88 -7.46
C ILE A 30 0.49 7.10 -8.24
N VAL A 31 0.02 8.12 -7.52
CA VAL A 31 -0.76 9.23 -8.10
C VAL A 31 0.05 10.51 -8.29
N ASN A 32 1.00 10.81 -7.41
CA ASN A 32 1.73 12.09 -7.45
C ASN A 32 3.25 11.98 -7.35
N TYR A 33 3.81 10.85 -7.76
CA TYR A 33 5.27 10.66 -7.76
C TYR A 33 5.79 10.24 -9.15
N PRO A 34 5.97 11.20 -10.10
CA PRO A 34 6.32 10.93 -11.50
C PRO A 34 7.67 10.21 -11.71
N LYS A 35 8.57 10.26 -10.72
CA LYS A 35 9.84 9.51 -10.76
C LYS A 35 9.66 8.00 -10.61
N SER A 36 8.52 7.56 -10.10
CA SER A 36 8.22 6.14 -10.02
C SER A 36 7.89 5.57 -11.40
N LYS A 37 8.45 4.41 -11.73
CA LYS A 37 8.09 3.64 -12.93
C LYS A 37 6.62 3.19 -12.93
N ARG A 38 5.98 3.23 -11.76
CA ARG A 38 4.58 2.81 -11.51
C ARG A 38 3.63 3.99 -11.43
N PHE A 39 4.12 5.20 -11.70
CA PHE A 39 3.29 6.40 -11.72
C PHE A 39 2.20 6.28 -12.79
N VAL A 40 1.00 6.72 -12.45
CA VAL A 40 -0.14 6.71 -13.36
C VAL A 40 -0.56 8.14 -13.64
N GLU A 41 -0.52 8.52 -14.90
CA GLU A 41 -1.01 9.83 -15.36
C GLU A 41 -2.51 9.99 -15.07
N HIS A 42 -2.95 11.20 -14.77
CA HIS A 42 -4.29 11.48 -14.28
C HIS A 42 -5.42 10.96 -15.21
N ASN A 43 -5.27 11.11 -16.52
CA ASN A 43 -6.28 10.63 -17.47
C ASN A 43 -6.33 9.09 -17.51
N GLN A 44 -5.17 8.43 -17.47
CA GLN A 44 -5.08 6.98 -17.38
C GLN A 44 -5.66 6.48 -16.06
N LEU A 45 -5.38 7.16 -14.96
CA LEU A 45 -5.93 6.85 -13.64
C LEU A 45 -7.46 6.87 -13.65
N LYS A 46 -8.07 7.89 -14.23
CA LYS A 46 -9.55 7.98 -14.38
C LYS A 46 -10.12 6.77 -15.13
N GLU A 47 -9.46 6.34 -16.20
CA GLU A 47 -9.92 5.17 -16.96
C GLU A 47 -9.79 3.88 -16.16
N LEU A 48 -8.68 3.68 -15.44
CA LEU A 48 -8.49 2.52 -14.55
C LEU A 48 -9.57 2.48 -13.45
N LEU A 49 -9.86 3.60 -12.84
CA LEU A 49 -10.82 3.69 -11.73
C LEU A 49 -12.29 3.53 -12.15
N LYS A 50 -12.61 3.49 -13.45
CA LYS A 50 -13.94 3.08 -13.95
C LYS A 50 -14.18 1.58 -13.82
N ILE A 51 -13.12 0.79 -13.70
CA ILE A 51 -13.22 -0.67 -13.52
C ILE A 51 -13.81 -0.95 -12.13
N ASN A 52 -14.86 -1.77 -12.08
CA ASN A 52 -15.49 -2.12 -10.82
C ASN A 52 -14.53 -2.90 -9.94
N LYS A 53 -14.21 -2.37 -8.77
CA LYS A 53 -13.24 -2.93 -7.83
C LYS A 53 -13.73 -4.15 -7.05
N ASN A 54 -15.00 -4.54 -7.23
CA ASN A 54 -15.66 -5.61 -6.48
C ASN A 54 -15.43 -5.43 -4.94
N ASN A 55 -14.83 -6.42 -4.30
CA ASN A 55 -14.55 -6.38 -2.85
C ASN A 55 -13.22 -5.71 -2.49
N SER A 56 -12.38 -5.37 -3.47
CA SER A 56 -11.11 -4.69 -3.23
C SER A 56 -11.30 -3.22 -2.87
N LYS A 57 -10.32 -2.62 -2.22
CA LYS A 57 -10.27 -1.20 -1.87
C LYS A 57 -9.21 -0.50 -2.71
N TYR A 58 -9.58 0.58 -3.39
CA TYR A 58 -8.63 1.40 -4.14
C TYR A 58 -7.91 2.38 -3.23
N VAL A 59 -6.59 2.43 -3.36
CA VAL A 59 -5.70 3.24 -2.53
C VAL A 59 -4.90 4.20 -3.40
N ALA A 60 -5.09 5.51 -3.19
CA ALA A 60 -4.21 6.53 -3.77
C ALA A 60 -2.91 6.61 -2.96
N VAL A 61 -1.78 6.34 -3.59
CA VAL A 61 -0.45 6.45 -2.96
C VAL A 61 0.12 7.83 -3.25
N LEU A 62 0.38 8.59 -2.19
CA LEU A 62 0.67 10.01 -2.22
C LEU A 62 1.95 10.32 -1.43
N VAL A 63 2.87 11.04 -2.04
CA VAL A 63 4.10 11.53 -1.40
C VAL A 63 4.01 13.04 -1.27
N ARG A 64 3.92 13.58 -0.05
CA ARG A 64 3.75 15.03 0.23
C ARG A 64 2.73 15.68 -0.71
N PRO A 65 1.47 15.18 -0.73
CA PRO A 65 0.48 15.72 -1.66
C PRO A 65 0.22 17.19 -1.34
N ASP A 66 0.26 18.03 -2.39
CA ASP A 66 -0.21 19.40 -2.28
C ASP A 66 -1.74 19.49 -2.45
N GLN A 67 -2.27 20.70 -2.26
CA GLN A 67 -3.70 20.93 -2.38
C GLN A 67 -4.21 20.64 -3.80
N ASN A 68 -3.41 20.89 -4.84
CA ASN A 68 -3.86 20.72 -6.22
C ASN A 68 -4.14 19.25 -6.52
N ILE A 69 -3.18 18.35 -6.20
CA ILE A 69 -3.39 16.92 -6.41
C ILE A 69 -4.57 16.36 -5.58
N LEU A 70 -4.74 16.84 -4.34
CA LEU A 70 -5.85 16.41 -3.50
C LEU A 70 -7.21 16.85 -4.07
N GLU A 71 -7.31 18.08 -4.62
CA GLU A 71 -8.52 18.55 -5.30
C GLU A 71 -8.80 17.77 -6.61
N GLU A 72 -7.76 17.40 -7.36
CA GLU A 72 -7.90 16.61 -8.59
C GLU A 72 -8.45 15.21 -8.35
N ILE A 73 -8.12 14.60 -7.19
CA ILE A 73 -8.49 13.20 -6.91
C ILE A 73 -9.66 13.06 -5.93
N LYS A 74 -10.15 14.14 -5.32
CA LYS A 74 -11.16 14.08 -4.25
C LYS A 74 -12.45 13.34 -4.65
N ASP A 75 -12.86 13.46 -5.91
CA ASP A 75 -14.08 12.85 -6.45
C ASP A 75 -13.84 11.47 -7.09
N LEU A 76 -12.58 11.01 -7.15
CA LEU A 76 -12.26 9.69 -7.64
C LEU A 76 -12.61 8.61 -6.59
N PRO A 77 -12.97 7.38 -7.00
CA PRO A 77 -13.52 6.35 -6.13
C PRO A 77 -12.45 5.64 -5.27
N PHE A 78 -11.52 6.40 -4.71
CA PHE A 78 -10.57 5.89 -3.74
C PHE A 78 -11.23 5.66 -2.39
N ASP A 79 -10.90 4.54 -1.75
CA ASP A 79 -11.33 4.23 -0.37
C ASP A 79 -10.33 4.78 0.65
N TYR A 80 -9.04 4.79 0.30
CA TYR A 80 -7.95 5.21 1.17
C TYR A 80 -6.99 6.16 0.46
N TYR A 81 -6.43 7.09 1.22
CA TYR A 81 -5.22 7.81 0.85
C TYR A 81 -4.05 7.24 1.68
N GLN A 82 -3.04 6.70 1.01
CA GLN A 82 -1.79 6.28 1.61
C GLN A 82 -0.79 7.42 1.50
N ILE A 83 -0.40 7.98 2.64
CA ILE A 83 0.33 9.25 2.70
C ILE A 83 1.73 9.01 3.24
N TYR A 84 2.73 9.44 2.48
CA TYR A 84 4.14 9.49 2.86
C TYR A 84 4.57 10.93 3.17
N ASP A 85 5.50 11.06 4.13
CA ASP A 85 6.24 12.30 4.42
C ASP A 85 5.36 13.54 4.73
N CYS A 86 4.21 13.36 5.34
CA CYS A 86 3.39 14.44 5.88
C CYS A 86 3.42 14.42 7.41
N SER A 87 3.44 15.61 8.01
CA SER A 87 3.31 15.77 9.46
C SER A 87 1.92 15.36 9.96
N PRO A 88 1.75 15.08 11.26
CA PRO A 88 0.44 14.81 11.83
C PRO A 88 -0.60 15.92 11.58
N ALA A 89 -0.17 17.19 11.57
CA ALA A 89 -1.05 18.32 11.31
C ALA A 89 -1.57 18.33 9.84
N GLU A 90 -0.69 18.03 8.88
CA GLU A 90 -1.06 17.90 7.47
C GLU A 90 -2.02 16.73 7.26
N VAL A 91 -1.72 15.56 7.84
CA VAL A 91 -2.61 14.39 7.78
C VAL A 91 -3.98 14.72 8.35
N LYS A 92 -4.05 15.39 9.50
CA LYS A 92 -5.30 15.82 10.12
C LYS A 92 -6.10 16.74 9.20
N SER A 93 -5.45 17.72 8.59
CA SER A 93 -6.09 18.65 7.64
C SER A 93 -6.67 17.91 6.43
N ILE A 94 -5.97 16.89 5.91
CA ILE A 94 -6.46 16.06 4.80
C ILE A 94 -7.71 15.28 5.22
N ILE A 95 -7.72 14.69 6.41
CA ILE A 95 -8.88 13.97 6.95
C ILE A 95 -10.10 14.89 7.06
N GLU A 96 -9.92 16.05 7.70
CA GLU A 96 -10.99 17.01 7.95
C GLU A 96 -11.59 17.55 6.64
N LYS A 97 -10.74 17.78 5.64
CA LYS A 97 -11.18 18.39 4.37
C LYS A 97 -11.80 17.38 3.40
N TYR A 98 -11.24 16.18 3.30
CA TYR A 98 -11.62 15.23 2.24
C TYR A 98 -12.38 14.02 2.75
N ASN A 99 -12.50 13.85 4.06
CA ASN A 99 -13.23 12.73 4.72
C ASN A 99 -12.83 11.36 4.14
N ARG A 100 -11.53 11.12 3.98
CA ARG A 100 -10.98 9.86 3.47
C ARG A 100 -10.33 9.06 4.59
N LYS A 101 -10.40 7.74 4.47
CA LYS A 101 -9.62 6.84 5.31
C LYS A 101 -8.14 6.97 4.98
N ILE A 102 -7.30 6.91 6.00
CA ILE A 102 -5.87 7.17 5.86
C ILE A 102 -5.03 5.95 6.21
N ILE A 103 -4.11 5.63 5.32
CA ILE A 103 -2.95 4.79 5.59
C ILE A 103 -1.77 5.73 5.75
N VAL A 104 -1.21 5.83 6.96
CA VAL A 104 0.03 6.59 7.17
C VAL A 104 1.21 5.67 6.93
N ALA A 105 2.06 6.05 5.98
CA ALA A 105 3.26 5.31 5.63
C ALA A 105 4.48 5.90 6.34
N ILE A 106 5.12 5.07 7.16
CA ILE A 106 6.33 5.38 7.91
C ILE A 106 7.50 4.67 7.24
N THR A 107 8.45 5.43 6.72
CA THR A 107 9.66 4.88 6.13
C THR A 107 10.66 4.56 7.22
N VAL A 108 11.09 3.29 7.31
CA VAL A 108 11.93 2.76 8.39
C VAL A 108 13.34 2.49 7.92
N LYS A 109 14.28 2.98 8.69
CA LYS A 109 15.71 2.61 8.62
C LYS A 109 16.15 1.97 9.94
N ASP A 110 15.68 2.50 11.06
CA ASP A 110 16.06 2.08 12.41
C ASP A 110 14.87 2.24 13.38
N GLN A 111 15.10 1.85 14.65
CA GLN A 111 14.07 1.92 15.70
C GLN A 111 13.54 3.35 15.94
N GLY A 112 14.35 4.37 15.72
CA GLY A 112 13.93 5.77 15.86
C GLY A 112 12.87 6.18 14.85
N ASP A 113 12.89 5.57 13.65
CA ASP A 113 11.82 5.80 12.67
C ASP A 113 10.54 5.08 13.05
N VAL A 114 10.66 3.86 13.60
CA VAL A 114 9.50 3.04 13.98
C VAL A 114 8.62 3.78 14.98
N ILE A 115 9.17 4.36 16.03
CA ILE A 115 8.39 5.01 17.11
C ILE A 115 7.55 6.20 16.65
N LYS A 116 7.81 6.76 15.46
CA LYS A 116 7.02 7.85 14.86
C LYS A 116 5.54 7.49 14.68
N TYR A 117 5.19 6.18 14.62
CA TYR A 117 3.79 5.79 14.50
C TYR A 117 2.91 6.36 15.62
N MET A 118 3.48 6.61 16.80
CA MET A 118 2.76 7.14 17.95
C MET A 118 2.10 8.50 17.67
N GLU A 119 2.73 9.32 16.82
CA GLU A 119 2.22 10.64 16.44
C GLU A 119 0.95 10.54 15.55
N TYR A 120 0.77 9.41 14.85
CA TYR A 120 -0.32 9.18 13.91
C TYR A 120 -1.39 8.21 14.41
N ASN A 121 -1.21 7.63 15.60
CA ASN A 121 -2.05 6.54 16.10
C ASN A 121 -3.54 6.91 16.21
N ASN A 122 -3.86 8.19 16.44
CA ASN A 122 -5.23 8.69 16.50
C ASN A 122 -5.73 9.27 15.17
N LEU A 123 -4.89 9.33 14.14
CA LEU A 123 -5.21 9.89 12.84
C LEU A 123 -5.38 8.82 11.75
N ALA A 124 -4.52 7.80 11.79
CA ALA A 124 -4.52 6.74 10.78
C ALA A 124 -5.61 5.69 11.04
N ASP A 125 -6.17 5.14 9.96
CA ASP A 125 -6.94 3.89 9.99
C ASP A 125 -6.01 2.68 9.95
N ILE A 126 -4.90 2.78 9.20
CA ILE A 126 -3.86 1.77 9.05
C ILE A 126 -2.50 2.43 9.19
N ILE A 127 -1.59 1.81 9.93
CA ILE A 127 -0.17 2.19 9.98
C ILE A 127 0.61 1.26 9.06
N LEU A 128 1.28 1.83 8.07
CA LEU A 128 2.16 1.11 7.15
C LEU A 128 3.62 1.39 7.52
N PHE A 129 4.39 0.33 7.71
CA PHE A 129 5.85 0.41 7.77
C PHE A 129 6.45 -0.04 6.43
N ASP A 130 7.23 0.82 5.82
CA ASP A 130 7.87 0.60 4.52
C ASP A 130 9.37 0.87 4.60
N SER A 131 10.14 0.30 3.70
CA SER A 131 11.56 0.56 3.59
C SER A 131 11.85 1.97 3.10
N LYS A 132 12.98 2.53 3.49
CA LYS A 132 13.43 3.83 3.03
C LYS A 132 13.87 3.78 1.56
N GLY A 133 13.48 4.78 0.80
CA GLY A 133 13.90 4.97 -0.61
C GLY A 133 12.81 4.61 -1.62
N TYR A 134 12.27 5.63 -2.29
CA TYR A 134 11.21 5.47 -3.28
C TYR A 134 11.69 4.88 -4.61
N GLU A 135 12.97 5.09 -4.96
CA GLU A 135 13.55 4.63 -6.22
C GLU A 135 14.26 3.27 -6.06
N LYS A 136 14.92 3.08 -4.93
CA LYS A 136 15.58 1.84 -4.55
C LYS A 136 15.31 1.57 -3.09
N SER A 137 14.42 0.64 -2.84
CA SER A 137 14.09 0.20 -1.47
C SER A 137 15.30 -0.43 -0.80
N ILE A 138 15.65 0.08 0.37
CA ILE A 138 16.63 -0.52 1.26
C ILE A 138 15.82 -1.25 2.32
N SER A 139 15.78 -2.58 2.28
CA SER A 139 15.07 -3.38 3.27
C SER A 139 15.49 -3.02 4.69
N PHE A 140 14.54 -3.04 5.60
CA PHE A 140 14.80 -2.89 7.03
C PHE A 140 14.52 -4.22 7.76
N ASP A 141 15.03 -4.33 8.98
CA ASP A 141 14.76 -5.50 9.82
C ASP A 141 13.29 -5.45 10.31
N HIS A 142 12.45 -6.31 9.79
CA HIS A 142 11.03 -6.40 10.14
C HIS A 142 10.81 -6.77 11.63
N GLN A 143 11.83 -7.31 12.33
CA GLN A 143 11.71 -7.54 13.77
C GLN A 143 11.58 -6.25 14.58
N LEU A 144 12.00 -5.09 14.03
CA LEU A 144 11.86 -3.79 14.68
C LEU A 144 10.40 -3.40 14.95
N ILE A 145 9.46 -3.96 14.18
CA ILE A 145 8.02 -3.69 14.33
C ILE A 145 7.26 -4.83 15.00
N LYS A 146 7.92 -5.93 15.30
CA LYS A 146 7.32 -7.04 16.05
C LYS A 146 6.98 -6.58 17.47
N ASN A 147 5.80 -6.94 17.95
CA ASN A 147 5.30 -6.61 19.29
C ASN A 147 4.98 -5.11 19.54
N LEU A 148 4.82 -4.31 18.50
CA LEU A 148 4.30 -2.96 18.68
C LEU A 148 2.85 -3.00 19.19
N LYS A 149 2.56 -2.16 20.20
CA LYS A 149 1.20 -2.00 20.73
C LYS A 149 0.44 -0.97 19.90
N ILE A 150 0.00 -1.37 18.72
CA ILE A 150 -0.77 -0.54 17.79
C ILE A 150 -2.24 -0.96 17.87
N ASN A 151 -3.15 -0.02 18.13
CA ASN A 151 -4.60 -0.26 18.16
C ASN A 151 -5.25 -0.11 16.78
N LYS A 152 -4.47 -0.26 15.73
CA LYS A 152 -4.86 -0.16 14.32
C LYS A 152 -4.33 -1.35 13.57
N GLU A 153 -4.85 -1.59 12.37
CA GLU A 153 -4.24 -2.58 11.48
C GLU A 153 -2.82 -2.15 11.11
N LEU A 154 -1.91 -3.09 11.20
CA LEU A 154 -0.52 -2.91 10.81
C LEU A 154 -0.31 -3.47 9.40
N MET A 155 0.20 -2.65 8.51
CA MET A 155 0.59 -3.03 7.15
C MET A 155 2.12 -3.04 7.06
N LEU A 156 2.66 -4.09 6.47
CA LEU A 156 4.09 -4.26 6.22
C LEU A 156 4.39 -4.19 4.73
N ALA A 157 5.31 -3.31 4.36
CA ALA A 157 5.94 -3.24 3.05
C ALA A 157 7.47 -3.25 3.18
N GLY A 158 8.16 -2.92 2.12
CA GLY A 158 9.62 -2.75 2.14
C GLY A 158 10.38 -3.95 1.61
N ASN A 159 10.57 -3.97 0.29
CA ASN A 159 11.37 -4.96 -0.42
C ASN A 159 10.93 -6.42 -0.23
N ILE A 160 9.65 -6.64 0.01
CA ILE A 160 9.07 -7.98 0.08
C ILE A 160 9.13 -8.64 -1.31
N GLN A 161 9.67 -9.87 -1.36
CA GLN A 161 9.83 -10.66 -2.57
C GLN A 161 8.90 -11.86 -2.58
N ILE A 162 8.62 -12.39 -3.77
CA ILE A 162 7.76 -13.58 -3.92
C ILE A 162 8.44 -14.83 -3.34
N GLU A 163 9.75 -14.84 -3.28
CA GLU A 163 10.58 -15.92 -2.72
C GLU A 163 10.61 -15.92 -1.18
N ASP A 164 10.22 -14.82 -0.56
CA ASP A 164 10.18 -14.72 0.91
C ASP A 164 9.19 -15.73 1.50
N ASN A 165 9.49 -16.17 2.73
CA ASN A 165 8.51 -16.92 3.52
C ASN A 165 7.47 -15.95 4.08
N ILE A 166 6.41 -15.71 3.29
CA ILE A 166 5.31 -14.77 3.62
C ILE A 166 4.62 -15.14 4.94
N GLU A 167 4.60 -16.41 5.31
CA GLU A 167 4.00 -16.87 6.56
C GLU A 167 4.64 -16.22 7.79
N ASN A 168 5.96 -15.96 7.75
CA ASN A 168 6.67 -15.31 8.85
C ASN A 168 6.13 -13.90 9.14
N TYR A 169 5.49 -13.25 8.18
CA TYR A 169 4.90 -11.91 8.36
C TYR A 169 3.57 -11.94 9.10
N LYS A 170 2.92 -13.11 9.23
CA LYS A 170 1.65 -13.27 9.96
C LYS A 170 1.75 -12.86 11.44
N GLU A 171 2.91 -13.08 12.06
CA GLU A 171 3.16 -12.67 13.44
C GLU A 171 3.54 -11.18 13.59
N ILE A 172 3.76 -10.49 12.47
CA ILE A 172 4.30 -9.12 12.45
C ILE A 172 3.23 -8.13 12.00
N ALA A 173 2.40 -8.50 11.01
CA ALA A 173 1.46 -7.59 10.37
C ALA A 173 0.12 -8.25 10.02
N ASP A 174 -0.93 -7.44 10.02
CA ASP A 174 -2.27 -7.83 9.58
C ASP A 174 -2.38 -7.86 8.05
N ILE A 175 -1.57 -7.01 7.37
CA ILE A 175 -1.62 -6.77 5.93
C ILE A 175 -0.20 -6.80 5.38
N VAL A 176 0.03 -7.56 4.32
CA VAL A 176 1.30 -7.53 3.55
C VAL A 176 1.10 -6.75 2.26
N ASP A 177 1.91 -5.71 2.06
CA ASP A 177 1.93 -4.85 0.87
C ASP A 177 3.14 -5.16 -0.01
N ILE A 178 2.90 -5.67 -1.19
CA ILE A 178 3.95 -6.05 -2.14
C ILE A 178 3.82 -5.26 -3.45
N SER A 179 4.95 -4.85 -4.00
CA SER A 179 5.00 -4.12 -5.27
C SER A 179 6.06 -4.69 -6.21
N GLY A 180 7.33 -4.34 -6.04
CA GLY A 180 8.43 -4.75 -6.91
C GLY A 180 8.67 -6.25 -6.97
N GLY A 181 8.41 -6.97 -5.86
CA GLY A 181 8.53 -8.43 -5.81
C GLY A 181 7.57 -9.18 -6.75
N LEU A 182 6.55 -8.50 -7.28
CA LEU A 182 5.62 -9.04 -8.27
C LEU A 182 5.91 -8.54 -9.70
N GLU A 183 7.13 -8.08 -9.96
CA GLU A 183 7.50 -7.56 -11.28
C GLU A 183 8.54 -8.43 -11.96
N THR A 184 8.48 -8.44 -13.31
CA THR A 184 9.51 -8.95 -14.19
C THR A 184 9.83 -7.85 -15.19
N SER A 185 11.10 -7.44 -15.30
CA SER A 185 11.54 -6.33 -16.16
C SER A 185 10.80 -5.00 -15.89
N GLY A 186 10.36 -4.78 -14.64
CA GLY A 186 9.69 -3.54 -14.20
C GLY A 186 8.19 -3.45 -14.50
N LEU A 187 7.59 -4.53 -15.00
CA LEU A 187 6.15 -4.67 -15.23
C LEU A 187 5.56 -5.73 -14.30
N LYS A 188 4.31 -5.57 -13.91
CA LYS A 188 3.60 -6.58 -13.12
C LYS A 188 3.54 -7.91 -13.86
N ASP A 189 3.89 -8.98 -13.14
CA ASP A 189 3.90 -10.35 -13.65
C ASP A 189 2.71 -11.12 -13.09
N ILE A 190 1.79 -11.48 -13.96
CA ILE A 190 0.55 -12.20 -13.61
C ILE A 190 0.84 -13.53 -12.90
N SER A 191 1.90 -14.25 -13.32
CA SER A 191 2.28 -15.51 -12.68
C SER A 191 2.74 -15.30 -11.25
N LYS A 192 3.55 -14.26 -10.98
CA LYS A 192 3.98 -13.89 -9.62
C LYS A 192 2.81 -13.44 -8.77
N ILE A 193 1.91 -12.65 -9.34
CA ILE A 193 0.67 -12.21 -8.66
C ILE A 193 -0.15 -13.43 -8.23
N ASN A 194 -0.39 -14.38 -9.15
CA ASN A 194 -1.13 -15.60 -8.84
C ASN A 194 -0.49 -16.42 -7.71
N ILE A 195 0.84 -16.59 -7.75
CA ILE A 195 1.58 -17.31 -6.70
C ILE A 195 1.39 -16.60 -5.36
N PHE A 196 1.56 -15.27 -5.31
CA PHE A 196 1.42 -14.50 -4.08
C PHE A 196 0.01 -14.61 -3.49
N LEU A 197 -1.04 -14.40 -4.28
CA LEU A 197 -2.42 -14.46 -3.81
C LEU A 197 -2.81 -15.85 -3.31
N ASN A 198 -2.31 -16.91 -3.95
CA ASN A 198 -2.52 -18.28 -3.49
C ASN A 198 -1.74 -18.59 -2.20
N LYS A 199 -0.52 -18.05 -2.02
CA LYS A 199 0.20 -18.15 -0.74
C LYS A 199 -0.58 -17.49 0.40
N ILE A 200 -1.12 -16.28 0.18
CA ILE A 200 -1.96 -15.59 1.18
C ILE A 200 -3.20 -16.43 1.54
N LYS A 201 -3.86 -17.02 0.55
CA LYS A 201 -4.99 -17.91 0.79
C LYS A 201 -4.59 -19.10 1.66
N GLN A 202 -3.52 -19.82 1.28
CA GLN A 202 -3.03 -20.97 2.02
C GLN A 202 -2.76 -20.63 3.48
N ILE A 203 -2.05 -19.53 3.76
CA ILE A 203 -1.77 -19.04 5.12
C ILE A 203 -3.06 -18.79 5.92
N ASN A 204 -4.13 -18.34 5.26
CA ASN A 204 -5.41 -18.10 5.92
C ASN A 204 -6.20 -19.37 6.15
N ASP A 205 -6.09 -20.37 5.27
CA ASP A 205 -6.77 -21.66 5.40
C ASP A 205 -6.14 -22.55 6.50
N GLU A 206 -4.86 -22.34 6.81
CA GLU A 206 -4.10 -23.07 7.84
C GLU A 206 -4.17 -22.40 9.23
N ALA A 207 -4.90 -21.29 9.37
CA ALA A 207 -5.04 -20.50 10.60
C ALA A 207 -6.31 -20.82 11.37
#